data_5db5d3795104542569dbd552e67f562c
#
_entry.id   5db5d3795104542569dbd552e67f562c
#
_cell.length_a   1.000
_cell.length_b   1.000
_cell.length_c   1.000
_cell.angle_alpha   90.00
_cell.angle_beta   90.00
_cell.angle_gamma   90.00
#
_symmetry.space_group_name_H-M   'P 1'
#
loop_
_entity.id
_entity.type
_entity.pdbx_description
1 polymer ?
#
loop_
_entity_poly.entity_id
_entity_poly.type
_entity_poly.pdbx_seq_one_letter_code
_entity_poly.pdbx_strand_id
1 'polypeptide(L)'
;MIRRILKLLGWTAGICAAILLIAQIILSSSVLTRTVNSIAAKFVDGEISFGDARVSLLRRFPKVTVTLEDFSITYPAERFDSLERAGVQGHMLYHGTGETADTLASFKEFSASIRLLPLIKGEFHIPHVSLVQPRIFAHSYDQENANWNIFRLGSEEEEEEESTGMPVLSLGHISLDNHPHIVYTDSKDTLFAMIDLAKLHFDGKLKTDRMSKAKIGLRMDSLFVAGRMGRDTVAMGLDMLHIHEHRHHMDINAHAKAFLATRTFGRMQVPIDISGAVSFPKDTVTAISLENFKADIATVPFYADADIRLYEGRTGIEGTVGIKECKLQNVLSDYLSHFIPEAEMVETDAVVSLKADISGCYDHATGALPDIKATLDVPESAIAYEPFPHDIRLGLTVKAETDDKGKVNIDIEDAAVNTVGMKLFADAGARDLLGEDPLLSVDGSLTASFDSLQTFWKRWT
;
A
#
# COMPACT_ATOMS: atom_id res chain seq x y z
N MET A 1 21.30 -54.77 -28.84
CA MET A 1 21.01 -54.18 -27.52
C MET A 1 20.16 -52.89 -27.63
N ILE A 2 20.55 -51.89 -28.37
CA ILE A 2 19.86 -50.61 -28.55
C ILE A 2 18.39 -50.77 -29.04
N ARG A 3 18.10 -51.65 -30.02
CA ARG A 3 16.73 -51.89 -30.50
C ARG A 3 15.78 -52.48 -29.43
N ARG A 4 16.28 -53.27 -28.48
CA ARG A 4 15.47 -53.80 -27.37
C ARG A 4 15.19 -52.73 -26.35
N ILE A 5 16.15 -51.85 -26.06
CA ILE A 5 15.99 -50.70 -25.15
C ILE A 5 14.98 -49.69 -25.73
N LEU A 6 15.07 -49.37 -27.04
CA LEU A 6 14.11 -48.52 -27.73
C LEU A 6 12.69 -49.09 -27.74
N LYS A 7 12.53 -50.41 -27.91
CA LYS A 7 11.20 -51.06 -27.81
C LYS A 7 10.65 -51.01 -26.38
N LEU A 8 11.49 -51.23 -25.39
CA LEU A 8 11.08 -51.15 -23.97
C LEU A 8 10.68 -49.71 -23.61
N LEU A 9 11.44 -48.71 -24.02
CA LEU A 9 11.12 -47.28 -23.86
C LEU A 9 9.82 -46.90 -24.58
N GLY A 10 9.59 -47.40 -25.79
CA GLY A 10 8.35 -47.19 -26.53
C GLY A 10 7.12 -47.82 -25.83
N TRP A 11 7.27 -49.05 -25.28
CA TRP A 11 6.21 -49.69 -24.50
C TRP A 11 5.91 -48.97 -23.18
N THR A 12 6.93 -48.53 -22.43
CA THR A 12 6.73 -47.77 -21.20
C THR A 12 6.10 -46.42 -21.47
N ALA A 13 6.52 -45.69 -22.52
CA ALA A 13 5.92 -44.45 -22.95
C ALA A 13 4.44 -44.67 -23.39
N GLY A 14 4.14 -45.73 -24.10
CA GLY A 14 2.77 -46.08 -24.49
C GLY A 14 1.85 -46.41 -23.32
N ILE A 15 2.36 -47.15 -22.33
CA ILE A 15 1.61 -47.45 -21.08
C ILE A 15 1.38 -46.17 -20.29
N CYS A 16 2.39 -45.30 -20.12
CA CYS A 16 2.24 -44.01 -19.45
C CYS A 16 1.22 -43.11 -20.17
N ALA A 17 1.25 -43.05 -21.50
CA ALA A 17 0.28 -42.29 -22.29
C ALA A 17 -1.15 -42.86 -22.14
N ALA A 18 -1.31 -44.17 -22.11
CA ALA A 18 -2.60 -44.82 -21.88
C ALA A 18 -3.14 -44.53 -20.46
N ILE A 19 -2.29 -44.61 -19.44
CA ILE A 19 -2.68 -44.26 -18.06
C ILE A 19 -3.10 -42.77 -17.96
N LEU A 20 -2.38 -41.86 -18.59
CA LEU A 20 -2.73 -40.47 -18.63
C LEU A 20 -4.05 -40.19 -19.37
N LEU A 21 -4.31 -40.90 -20.47
CA LEU A 21 -5.59 -40.84 -21.18
C LEU A 21 -6.75 -41.36 -20.34
N ILE A 22 -6.57 -42.49 -19.66
CA ILE A 22 -7.59 -43.06 -18.76
C ILE A 22 -7.83 -42.09 -17.59
N ALA A 23 -6.79 -41.52 -16.98
CA ALA A 23 -6.91 -40.55 -15.93
C ALA A 23 -7.64 -39.26 -16.43
N GLN A 24 -7.37 -38.82 -17.65
CA GLN A 24 -8.08 -37.68 -18.27
C GLN A 24 -9.58 -37.98 -18.48
N ILE A 25 -9.95 -39.21 -18.80
CA ILE A 25 -11.35 -39.63 -18.96
C ILE A 25 -12.04 -39.76 -17.59
N ILE A 26 -11.35 -40.34 -16.60
CA ILE A 26 -11.87 -40.44 -15.22
C ILE A 26 -12.08 -39.10 -14.58
N LEU A 27 -11.16 -38.15 -14.80
CA LEU A 27 -11.27 -36.75 -14.36
C LEU A 27 -12.09 -35.89 -15.33
N SER A 28 -13.10 -36.51 -15.96
CA SER A 28 -14.02 -35.77 -16.81
C SER A 28 -14.81 -34.75 -16.02
N SER A 29 -15.26 -33.71 -16.70
CA SER A 29 -15.98 -32.56 -16.13
C SER A 29 -17.10 -32.98 -15.16
N SER A 30 -17.88 -34.00 -15.49
CA SER A 30 -19.01 -34.46 -14.66
C SER A 30 -18.60 -35.05 -13.29
N VAL A 31 -17.47 -35.77 -13.23
CA VAL A 31 -16.97 -36.32 -11.96
C VAL A 31 -16.39 -35.22 -11.10
N LEU A 32 -15.63 -34.33 -11.73
CA LEU A 32 -15.02 -33.19 -11.05
C LEU A 32 -16.10 -32.25 -10.48
N THR A 33 -17.14 -31.94 -11.25
CA THR A 33 -18.30 -31.14 -10.82
C THR A 33 -18.97 -31.72 -9.58
N ARG A 34 -19.24 -33.05 -9.56
CA ARG A 34 -19.80 -33.69 -8.37
C ARG A 34 -18.89 -33.60 -7.14
N THR A 35 -17.58 -33.80 -7.34
CA THR A 35 -16.60 -33.77 -6.27
C THR A 35 -16.48 -32.38 -5.71
N VAL A 36 -16.39 -31.31 -6.53
CA VAL A 36 -16.33 -29.92 -6.11
C VAL A 36 -17.59 -29.55 -5.33
N ASN A 37 -18.77 -29.88 -5.84
CA ASN A 37 -20.05 -29.63 -5.14
C ASN A 37 -20.14 -30.36 -3.80
N SER A 38 -19.67 -31.59 -3.71
CA SER A 38 -19.70 -32.37 -2.47
C SER A 38 -18.74 -31.82 -1.42
N ILE A 39 -17.56 -31.34 -1.84
CA ILE A 39 -16.60 -30.70 -0.93
C ILE A 39 -17.12 -29.32 -0.50
N ALA A 40 -17.57 -28.53 -1.46
CA ALA A 40 -18.07 -27.20 -1.21
C ALA A 40 -19.23 -27.17 -0.20
N ALA A 41 -20.18 -28.10 -0.32
CA ALA A 41 -21.32 -28.24 0.61
C ALA A 41 -20.91 -28.55 2.07
N LYS A 42 -19.68 -29.04 2.30
CA LYS A 42 -19.16 -29.27 3.66
C LYS A 42 -18.67 -27.98 4.34
N PHE A 43 -18.16 -27.05 3.55
CA PHE A 43 -17.50 -25.84 4.06
C PHE A 43 -18.30 -24.57 3.87
N VAL A 44 -19.36 -24.59 3.06
CA VAL A 44 -20.16 -23.42 2.72
C VAL A 44 -21.62 -23.70 2.93
N ASP A 45 -22.29 -22.83 3.70
CA ASP A 45 -23.72 -22.81 3.92
C ASP A 45 -24.39 -21.81 2.95
N GLY A 46 -24.15 -22.01 1.68
CA GLY A 46 -24.63 -21.15 0.59
C GLY A 46 -24.80 -21.95 -0.68
N GLU A 47 -25.40 -21.35 -1.68
CA GLU A 47 -25.52 -21.95 -3.00
C GLU A 47 -24.24 -21.69 -3.81
N ILE A 48 -23.63 -22.74 -4.28
CA ILE A 48 -22.46 -22.67 -5.15
C ILE A 48 -22.90 -23.10 -6.55
N SER A 49 -22.65 -22.25 -7.52
CA SER A 49 -22.83 -22.58 -8.92
C SER A 49 -21.55 -22.40 -9.72
N PHE A 50 -21.36 -23.18 -10.74
CA PHE A 50 -20.29 -23.01 -11.73
C PHE A 50 -20.67 -23.65 -13.06
N GLY A 51 -20.15 -23.09 -14.17
CA GLY A 51 -20.48 -23.54 -15.52
C GLY A 51 -19.77 -24.83 -15.87
N ASP A 52 -18.46 -24.87 -15.82
CA ASP A 52 -17.66 -26.04 -16.18
C ASP A 52 -16.41 -26.21 -15.29
N ALA A 53 -16.06 -27.43 -15.05
CA ALA A 53 -14.85 -27.80 -14.33
C ALA A 53 -14.01 -28.77 -15.15
N ARG A 54 -12.77 -28.42 -15.47
CA ARG A 54 -11.88 -29.17 -16.33
C ARG A 54 -10.56 -29.49 -15.67
N VAL A 55 -10.04 -30.67 -15.89
CA VAL A 55 -8.67 -31.06 -15.54
C VAL A 55 -7.92 -31.41 -16.80
N SER A 56 -6.82 -30.74 -17.03
CA SER A 56 -5.92 -31.00 -18.15
C SER A 56 -4.63 -31.67 -17.67
N LEU A 57 -4.41 -32.92 -18.00
CA LEU A 57 -3.22 -33.69 -17.68
C LEU A 57 -2.18 -33.71 -18.82
N LEU A 58 -2.66 -33.77 -20.08
CA LEU A 58 -1.80 -34.02 -21.23
C LEU A 58 -1.20 -32.76 -21.83
N ARG A 59 -1.94 -31.66 -21.82
CA ARG A 59 -1.57 -30.42 -22.55
C ARG A 59 -0.32 -29.75 -22.00
N ARG A 60 -0.02 -29.89 -20.70
CA ARG A 60 1.12 -29.27 -20.01
C ARG A 60 1.91 -30.23 -19.13
N PHE A 61 1.90 -31.55 -19.48
CA PHE A 61 2.66 -32.55 -18.72
C PHE A 61 4.12 -32.13 -18.49
N PRO A 62 4.70 -32.28 -17.29
CA PRO A 62 4.21 -32.98 -16.11
C PRO A 62 3.38 -32.13 -15.12
N LYS A 63 2.69 -31.09 -15.59
CA LYS A 63 1.78 -30.25 -14.76
C LYS A 63 0.33 -30.66 -15.04
N VAL A 64 -0.45 -30.72 -13.99
CA VAL A 64 -1.91 -30.81 -14.05
C VAL A 64 -2.46 -29.38 -13.90
N THR A 65 -3.39 -29.00 -14.78
CA THR A 65 -4.10 -27.73 -14.66
C THR A 65 -5.58 -28.03 -14.38
N VAL A 66 -6.08 -27.48 -13.31
CA VAL A 66 -7.51 -27.44 -12.98
C VAL A 66 -8.03 -26.07 -13.41
N THR A 67 -9.13 -26.07 -14.13
CA THR A 67 -9.84 -24.85 -14.56
C THR A 67 -11.30 -24.95 -14.11
N LEU A 68 -11.81 -23.87 -13.53
CA LEU A 68 -13.19 -23.72 -13.12
C LEU A 68 -13.74 -22.45 -13.78
N GLU A 69 -14.89 -22.56 -14.47
CA GLU A 69 -15.48 -21.45 -15.22
C GLU A 69 -16.82 -21.03 -14.62
N ASP A 70 -17.12 -19.71 -14.71
CA ASP A 70 -18.39 -19.10 -14.32
C ASP A 70 -18.83 -19.47 -12.89
N PHE A 71 -17.94 -19.31 -11.94
CA PHE A 71 -18.16 -19.66 -10.54
C PHE A 71 -18.88 -18.52 -9.81
N SER A 72 -19.84 -18.88 -8.97
CA SER A 72 -20.43 -17.95 -8.01
C SER A 72 -20.80 -18.64 -6.70
N ILE A 73 -20.70 -17.89 -5.62
CA ILE A 73 -21.23 -18.22 -4.29
C ILE A 73 -22.30 -17.22 -3.97
N THR A 74 -23.51 -17.69 -3.67
CA THR A 74 -24.63 -16.85 -3.26
C THR A 74 -24.95 -17.11 -1.79
N TYR A 75 -25.41 -16.08 -1.13
CA TYR A 75 -25.94 -16.16 0.20
C TYR A 75 -27.33 -16.83 0.15
N PRO A 76 -27.69 -17.73 1.08
CA PRO A 76 -29.00 -18.39 1.04
C PRO A 76 -30.14 -17.37 1.03
N ALA A 77 -31.03 -17.48 0.04
CA ALA A 77 -32.11 -16.54 -0.15
C ALA A 77 -33.00 -16.40 1.09
N GLU A 78 -33.31 -17.50 1.77
CA GLU A 78 -34.15 -17.52 3.00
C GLU A 78 -33.51 -16.69 4.13
N ARG A 79 -32.20 -16.71 4.26
CA ARG A 79 -31.46 -15.97 5.27
C ARG A 79 -31.36 -14.49 4.93
N PHE A 80 -31.18 -14.18 3.64
CA PHE A 80 -31.21 -12.83 3.12
C PHE A 80 -32.57 -12.17 3.32
N ASP A 81 -33.67 -12.85 2.95
CA ASP A 81 -35.02 -12.39 3.15
C ASP A 81 -35.38 -12.13 4.63
N SER A 82 -34.80 -12.89 5.55
CA SER A 82 -35.01 -12.69 6.99
C SER A 82 -34.31 -11.43 7.49
N LEU A 83 -33.12 -11.13 7.00
CA LEU A 83 -32.36 -9.92 7.35
C LEU A 83 -32.99 -8.67 6.72
N GLU A 84 -33.48 -8.76 5.49
CA GLU A 84 -34.21 -7.68 4.83
C GLU A 84 -35.54 -7.35 5.59
N ARG A 85 -36.28 -8.37 6.02
CA ARG A 85 -37.48 -8.20 6.86
C ARG A 85 -37.17 -7.60 8.24
N ALA A 86 -35.98 -7.81 8.77
CA ALA A 86 -35.49 -7.17 9.98
C ALA A 86 -35.10 -5.69 9.78
N GLY A 87 -35.24 -5.16 8.56
CA GLY A 87 -34.95 -3.75 8.23
C GLY A 87 -33.49 -3.46 7.91
N VAL A 88 -32.72 -4.48 7.66
CA VAL A 88 -31.30 -4.33 7.28
C VAL A 88 -31.22 -4.04 5.77
N GLN A 89 -30.92 -2.80 5.40
CA GLN A 89 -30.94 -2.30 4.01
C GLN A 89 -29.61 -2.47 3.28
N GLY A 90 -28.94 -3.61 3.43
CA GLY A 90 -27.64 -3.84 2.78
C GLY A 90 -27.68 -3.92 1.24
N HIS A 91 -28.75 -4.48 0.69
CA HIS A 91 -28.86 -4.77 -0.73
C HIS A 91 -28.94 -3.55 -1.66
N MET A 92 -29.35 -2.39 -1.16
CA MET A 92 -29.47 -1.18 -1.98
C MET A 92 -28.13 -0.69 -2.57
N LEU A 93 -27.00 -1.14 -2.04
CA LEU A 93 -25.67 -0.71 -2.48
C LEU A 93 -25.15 -1.49 -3.71
N TYR A 94 -25.79 -2.61 -4.04
CA TYR A 94 -25.37 -3.49 -5.15
C TYR A 94 -26.06 -3.19 -6.50
N HIS A 95 -27.09 -2.38 -6.51
CA HIS A 95 -27.93 -2.13 -7.70
C HIS A 95 -27.20 -1.48 -8.91
N GLY A 96 -25.94 -1.08 -8.76
CA GLY A 96 -25.18 -0.48 -9.86
C GLY A 96 -24.28 -1.46 -10.63
N THR A 97 -24.10 -2.69 -10.17
CA THR A 97 -23.11 -3.62 -10.73
C THR A 97 -23.68 -4.70 -11.65
N GLY A 98 -25.03 -4.80 -11.75
CA GLY A 98 -25.70 -5.84 -12.56
C GLY A 98 -25.64 -7.24 -11.96
N GLU A 99 -25.14 -7.39 -10.72
CA GLU A 99 -25.11 -8.64 -9.97
C GLU A 99 -26.35 -8.74 -9.06
N THR A 100 -26.74 -9.97 -8.72
CA THR A 100 -27.82 -10.21 -7.78
C THR A 100 -27.36 -9.84 -6.37
N ALA A 101 -28.24 -9.25 -5.57
CA ALA A 101 -27.93 -8.76 -4.23
C ALA A 101 -27.45 -9.85 -3.25
N ASP A 102 -27.63 -11.12 -3.60
CA ASP A 102 -27.28 -12.29 -2.83
C ASP A 102 -25.91 -12.90 -3.19
N THR A 103 -25.21 -12.39 -4.21
CA THR A 103 -23.90 -12.89 -4.60
C THR A 103 -22.80 -12.40 -3.65
N LEU A 104 -22.12 -13.32 -2.97
CA LEU A 104 -20.96 -13.01 -2.13
C LEU A 104 -19.66 -12.92 -2.96
N ALA A 105 -19.43 -13.90 -3.83
CA ALA A 105 -18.25 -13.95 -4.66
C ALA A 105 -18.53 -14.60 -6.00
N SER A 106 -17.91 -14.08 -7.05
CA SER A 106 -17.94 -14.67 -8.37
C SER A 106 -16.62 -14.50 -9.11
N PHE A 107 -16.34 -15.34 -10.08
CA PHE A 107 -15.26 -15.17 -11.04
C PHE A 107 -15.60 -15.86 -12.35
N LYS A 108 -15.05 -15.32 -13.44
CA LYS A 108 -15.26 -15.89 -14.78
C LYS A 108 -14.44 -17.14 -15.00
N GLU A 109 -13.19 -17.16 -14.57
CA GLU A 109 -12.29 -18.30 -14.70
C GLU A 109 -11.31 -18.33 -13.53
N PHE A 110 -11.16 -19.48 -12.93
CA PHE A 110 -10.05 -19.83 -12.04
C PHE A 110 -9.23 -20.91 -12.70
N SER A 111 -7.91 -20.77 -12.73
CA SER A 111 -7.02 -21.85 -13.16
C SER A 111 -5.83 -22.00 -12.21
N ALA A 112 -5.55 -23.23 -11.82
CA ALA A 112 -4.39 -23.57 -11.02
C ALA A 112 -3.61 -24.71 -11.65
N SER A 113 -2.30 -24.57 -11.75
CA SER A 113 -1.41 -25.63 -12.25
C SER A 113 -0.63 -26.23 -11.09
N ILE A 114 -0.58 -27.55 -11.00
CA ILE A 114 0.12 -28.30 -9.95
C ILE A 114 1.15 -29.21 -10.61
N ARG A 115 2.35 -29.31 -10.05
CA ARG A 115 3.38 -30.25 -10.52
C ARG A 115 3.13 -31.65 -9.95
N LEU A 116 2.96 -32.65 -10.81
CA LEU A 116 2.68 -34.03 -10.39
C LEU A 116 3.82 -34.71 -9.64
N LEU A 117 5.07 -34.50 -10.04
CA LEU A 117 6.22 -35.22 -9.45
C LEU A 117 6.45 -34.82 -7.96
N PRO A 118 6.40 -33.55 -7.57
CA PRO A 118 6.43 -33.16 -6.15
C PRO A 118 5.21 -33.68 -5.39
N LEU A 119 4.03 -33.68 -6.00
CA LEU A 119 2.79 -34.14 -5.36
C LEU A 119 2.86 -35.60 -4.90
N ILE A 120 3.54 -36.48 -5.67
CA ILE A 120 3.79 -37.85 -5.26
C ILE A 120 4.63 -37.97 -3.98
N LYS A 121 5.42 -36.94 -3.67
CA LYS A 121 6.23 -36.83 -2.47
C LYS A 121 5.54 -36.06 -1.32
N GLY A 122 4.27 -35.70 -1.49
CA GLY A 122 3.53 -34.89 -0.51
C GLY A 122 3.84 -33.40 -0.53
N GLU A 123 4.58 -32.90 -1.56
CA GLU A 123 4.89 -31.48 -1.70
C GLU A 123 3.93 -30.83 -2.71
N PHE A 124 3.28 -29.73 -2.33
CA PHE A 124 2.38 -28.98 -3.20
C PHE A 124 3.12 -27.84 -3.91
N HIS A 125 3.50 -28.09 -5.16
CA HIS A 125 4.11 -27.10 -6.03
C HIS A 125 3.07 -26.56 -7.01
N ILE A 126 2.60 -25.33 -6.79
CA ILE A 126 1.62 -24.63 -7.61
C ILE A 126 2.35 -23.53 -8.40
N PRO A 127 2.86 -23.80 -9.59
CA PRO A 127 3.65 -22.85 -10.35
C PRO A 127 2.83 -21.70 -10.95
N HIS A 128 1.51 -21.83 -11.02
CA HIS A 128 0.65 -20.83 -11.63
C HIS A 128 -0.76 -20.91 -11.05
N VAL A 129 -1.26 -19.76 -10.64
CA VAL A 129 -2.66 -19.51 -10.27
C VAL A 129 -3.14 -18.29 -11.04
N SER A 130 -4.28 -18.38 -11.68
CA SER A 130 -4.92 -17.28 -12.38
C SER A 130 -6.38 -17.18 -11.97
N LEU A 131 -6.83 -15.98 -11.74
CA LEU A 131 -8.22 -15.66 -11.44
C LEU A 131 -8.65 -14.49 -12.34
N VAL A 132 -9.64 -14.74 -13.18
CA VAL A 132 -10.14 -13.81 -14.19
C VAL A 132 -11.47 -13.23 -13.72
N GLN A 133 -11.55 -11.91 -13.69
CA GLN A 133 -12.74 -11.15 -13.31
C GLN A 133 -13.32 -11.58 -11.95
N PRO A 134 -12.48 -11.66 -10.89
CA PRO A 134 -13.01 -11.93 -9.57
C PRO A 134 -13.81 -10.72 -9.05
N ARG A 135 -14.95 -11.00 -8.46
CA ARG A 135 -15.83 -10.03 -7.83
C ARG A 135 -16.18 -10.53 -6.45
N ILE A 136 -16.04 -9.68 -5.43
CA ILE A 136 -16.37 -10.00 -4.04
C ILE A 136 -17.23 -8.86 -3.50
N PHE A 137 -18.37 -9.22 -2.93
CA PHE A 137 -19.31 -8.30 -2.30
C PHE A 137 -19.48 -8.71 -0.84
N ALA A 138 -18.67 -8.14 0.03
CA ALA A 138 -18.73 -8.38 1.46
C ALA A 138 -19.66 -7.35 2.11
N HIS A 139 -20.69 -7.81 2.80
CA HIS A 139 -21.64 -6.96 3.50
C HIS A 139 -21.84 -7.38 4.95
N SER A 140 -21.58 -6.45 5.87
CA SER A 140 -21.88 -6.58 7.29
C SER A 140 -23.24 -5.93 7.57
N TYR A 141 -24.18 -6.69 8.07
CA TYR A 141 -25.50 -6.19 8.44
C TYR A 141 -25.48 -5.59 9.85
N ASP A 142 -24.80 -6.27 10.76
CA ASP A 142 -24.57 -5.86 12.14
C ASP A 142 -23.30 -6.54 12.70
N GLN A 143 -23.05 -6.46 14.01
CA GLN A 143 -21.84 -7.03 14.63
C GLN A 143 -21.73 -8.55 14.52
N GLU A 144 -22.85 -9.26 14.37
CA GLU A 144 -22.92 -10.72 14.37
C GLU A 144 -23.32 -11.30 13.02
N ASN A 145 -23.97 -10.49 12.17
CA ASN A 145 -24.52 -10.93 10.90
C ASN A 145 -23.79 -10.29 9.71
N ALA A 146 -23.26 -11.14 8.85
CA ALA A 146 -22.61 -10.76 7.61
C ALA A 146 -22.89 -11.80 6.51
N ASN A 147 -22.84 -11.39 5.25
CA ASN A 147 -23.09 -12.31 4.13
C ASN A 147 -21.99 -13.38 3.96
N TRP A 148 -20.81 -13.18 4.56
CA TRP A 148 -19.73 -14.18 4.59
C TRP A 148 -19.85 -15.19 5.74
N ASN A 149 -20.82 -15.08 6.65
CA ASN A 149 -21.06 -16.05 7.72
C ASN A 149 -21.60 -17.39 7.20
N ILE A 150 -21.57 -17.58 5.89
CA ILE A 150 -21.85 -18.85 5.23
C ILE A 150 -20.67 -19.83 5.27
N PHE A 151 -19.47 -19.38 5.61
CA PHE A 151 -18.33 -20.28 5.73
C PHE A 151 -18.36 -21.03 7.06
N ARG A 152 -18.45 -22.35 6.99
CA ARG A 152 -18.27 -23.24 8.15
C ARG A 152 -16.78 -23.40 8.43
N LEU A 153 -16.18 -22.39 9.06
CA LEU A 153 -14.84 -22.55 9.64
C LEU A 153 -15.00 -23.53 10.80
N GLY A 154 -14.31 -24.69 10.73
CA GLY A 154 -14.48 -25.78 11.68
C GLY A 154 -14.59 -25.29 13.13
N SER A 155 -15.61 -25.76 13.84
CA SER A 155 -15.71 -25.62 15.28
C SER A 155 -14.48 -26.26 15.92
N GLU A 156 -13.90 -25.61 16.91
CA GLU A 156 -12.68 -26.00 17.66
C GLU A 156 -12.76 -27.38 18.37
N GLU A 157 -13.67 -28.27 17.99
CA GLU A 157 -13.92 -29.56 18.59
C GLU A 157 -13.50 -30.77 17.72
N GLU A 158 -12.69 -30.61 16.68
CA GLU A 158 -12.04 -31.76 16.06
C GLU A 158 -10.64 -31.92 16.68
N GLU A 159 -10.57 -32.92 17.57
CA GLU A 159 -9.47 -33.59 18.23
C GLU A 159 -8.09 -33.39 17.58
N GLU A 160 -7.10 -33.17 18.47
CA GLU A 160 -5.67 -33.30 18.22
C GLU A 160 -5.32 -34.61 17.47
N GLU A 161 -5.66 -34.70 16.19
CA GLU A 161 -4.92 -35.59 15.31
C GLU A 161 -3.53 -34.99 15.14
N GLU A 162 -2.53 -35.77 15.55
CA GLU A 162 -1.10 -35.50 15.45
C GLU A 162 -0.79 -34.69 14.19
N SER A 163 -0.33 -33.46 14.36
CA SER A 163 0.07 -32.56 13.30
C SER A 163 1.18 -33.21 12.47
N THR A 164 0.80 -33.98 11.47
CA THR A 164 1.66 -34.20 10.32
C THR A 164 1.93 -32.81 9.75
N GLY A 165 3.17 -32.34 9.90
CA GLY A 165 3.60 -30.98 9.61
C GLY A 165 2.98 -30.43 8.32
N MET A 166 2.55 -29.17 8.33
CA MET A 166 1.93 -28.53 7.17
C MET A 166 2.71 -28.88 5.89
N PRO A 167 2.04 -29.38 4.87
CA PRO A 167 2.72 -29.73 3.62
C PRO A 167 3.46 -28.52 3.06
N VAL A 168 4.67 -28.74 2.56
CA VAL A 168 5.47 -27.67 1.95
C VAL A 168 4.73 -27.14 0.74
N LEU A 169 4.18 -25.94 0.85
CA LEU A 169 3.50 -25.23 -0.23
C LEU A 169 4.49 -24.32 -0.94
N SER A 170 4.61 -24.48 -2.25
CA SER A 170 5.39 -23.59 -3.12
C SER A 170 4.48 -22.94 -4.15
N LEU A 171 4.29 -21.63 -4.04
CA LEU A 171 3.56 -20.82 -5.00
C LEU A 171 4.51 -20.14 -5.97
N GLY A 172 4.11 -20.10 -7.24
CA GLY A 172 4.84 -19.41 -8.30
C GLY A 172 4.13 -18.13 -8.75
N HIS A 173 3.74 -18.08 -10.00
CA HIS A 173 3.04 -16.96 -10.61
C HIS A 173 1.56 -16.91 -10.17
N ILE A 174 1.11 -15.75 -9.71
CA ILE A 174 -0.30 -15.49 -9.41
C ILE A 174 -0.75 -14.31 -10.26
N SER A 175 -1.86 -14.44 -10.97
CA SER A 175 -2.47 -13.34 -11.72
C SER A 175 -3.93 -13.14 -11.33
N LEU A 176 -4.30 -11.86 -11.19
CA LEU A 176 -5.67 -11.38 -11.15
C LEU A 176 -5.87 -10.52 -12.38
N ASP A 177 -6.77 -10.91 -13.25
CA ASP A 177 -6.95 -10.27 -14.54
C ASP A 177 -8.41 -9.83 -14.76
N ASN A 178 -8.60 -8.86 -15.66
CA ASN A 178 -9.89 -8.41 -16.14
C ASN A 178 -10.78 -7.79 -15.05
N HIS A 179 -10.27 -6.73 -14.44
CA HIS A 179 -10.96 -5.92 -13.44
C HIS A 179 -11.46 -6.68 -12.22
N PRO A 180 -10.55 -7.22 -11.39
CA PRO A 180 -10.86 -7.64 -10.03
C PRO A 180 -11.60 -6.53 -9.28
N HIS A 181 -12.73 -6.85 -8.68
CA HIS A 181 -13.58 -5.88 -8.01
C HIS A 181 -14.00 -6.39 -6.64
N ILE A 182 -13.71 -5.64 -5.60
CA ILE A 182 -14.03 -5.98 -4.22
C ILE A 182 -14.79 -4.81 -3.61
N VAL A 183 -15.96 -5.08 -3.08
CA VAL A 183 -16.78 -4.10 -2.35
C VAL A 183 -17.01 -4.62 -0.94
N TYR A 184 -16.78 -3.76 0.02
CA TYR A 184 -17.16 -3.94 1.42
C TYR A 184 -18.16 -2.87 1.84
N THR A 185 -19.21 -3.27 2.50
CA THR A 185 -20.21 -2.35 3.05
C THR A 185 -20.57 -2.76 4.48
N ASP A 186 -20.76 -1.76 5.33
CA ASP A 186 -21.22 -1.94 6.70
C ASP A 186 -22.46 -1.07 6.95
N SER A 187 -23.55 -1.68 7.36
CA SER A 187 -24.82 -0.96 7.59
C SER A 187 -24.81 -0.17 8.88
N LYS A 188 -24.08 -0.63 9.90
CA LYS A 188 -24.04 0.01 11.22
C LYS A 188 -23.20 1.28 11.19
N ASP A 189 -22.00 1.17 10.68
CA ASP A 189 -21.03 2.27 10.66
C ASP A 189 -21.15 3.14 9.40
N THR A 190 -22.09 2.80 8.50
CA THR A 190 -22.26 3.47 7.19
C THR A 190 -20.96 3.49 6.37
N LEU A 191 -20.11 2.50 6.60
CA LEU A 191 -18.84 2.35 5.90
C LEU A 191 -19.09 1.71 4.53
N PHE A 192 -18.45 2.29 3.53
CA PHE A 192 -18.35 1.72 2.19
C PHE A 192 -16.89 1.77 1.77
N ALA A 193 -16.36 0.63 1.34
CA ALA A 193 -15.02 0.54 0.77
C ALA A 193 -15.06 -0.26 -0.54
N MET A 194 -14.35 0.22 -1.55
CA MET A 194 -14.30 -0.40 -2.86
C MET A 194 -12.83 -0.49 -3.33
N ILE A 195 -12.47 -1.64 -3.87
CA ILE A 195 -11.21 -1.87 -4.56
C ILE A 195 -11.53 -2.28 -5.99
N ASP A 196 -11.09 -1.50 -6.95
CA ASP A 196 -11.15 -1.82 -8.37
C ASP A 196 -9.73 -1.86 -8.92
N LEU A 197 -9.36 -2.98 -9.49
CA LEU A 197 -8.02 -3.27 -9.93
C LEU A 197 -8.07 -3.69 -11.40
N ALA A 198 -7.31 -3.03 -12.28
CA ALA A 198 -7.27 -3.47 -13.68
C ALA A 198 -6.56 -4.82 -13.82
N LYS A 199 -5.43 -4.98 -13.15
CA LYS A 199 -4.61 -6.17 -13.25
C LYS A 199 -3.60 -6.26 -12.11
N LEU A 200 -3.39 -7.48 -11.58
CA LEU A 200 -2.35 -7.78 -10.62
C LEU A 200 -1.57 -9.01 -11.08
N HIS A 201 -0.27 -8.89 -11.20
CA HIS A 201 0.63 -10.01 -11.44
C HIS A 201 1.66 -10.09 -10.33
N PHE A 202 1.75 -11.25 -9.72
CA PHE A 202 2.77 -11.61 -8.78
C PHE A 202 3.63 -12.71 -9.37
N ASP A 203 4.91 -12.44 -9.54
CA ASP A 203 5.92 -13.41 -9.95
C ASP A 203 6.84 -13.70 -8.78
N GLY A 204 6.77 -14.91 -8.24
CA GLY A 204 7.56 -15.23 -7.08
C GLY A 204 7.77 -16.72 -6.89
N LYS A 205 8.60 -17.04 -5.90
CA LYS A 205 8.71 -18.39 -5.33
C LYS A 205 8.51 -18.25 -3.83
N LEU A 206 7.27 -18.30 -3.42
CA LEU A 206 6.93 -18.40 -2.01
C LEU A 206 6.98 -19.85 -1.59
N LYS A 207 7.83 -20.16 -0.61
CA LYS A 207 7.87 -21.47 0.05
C LYS A 207 7.58 -21.28 1.52
N THR A 208 6.65 -22.05 2.06
CA THR A 208 6.28 -21.97 3.47
C THR A 208 7.41 -22.34 4.42
N ASP A 209 8.35 -23.17 3.98
CA ASP A 209 9.53 -23.59 4.75
C ASP A 209 10.74 -22.63 4.66
N ARG A 210 10.73 -21.66 3.75
CA ARG A 210 11.87 -20.79 3.45
C ARG A 210 11.45 -19.43 2.91
N MET A 211 10.66 -18.68 3.68
CA MET A 211 10.22 -17.33 3.28
C MET A 211 11.39 -16.36 3.03
N SER A 212 12.54 -16.55 3.70
CA SER A 212 13.75 -15.71 3.53
C SER A 212 14.43 -15.83 2.15
N LYS A 213 13.98 -16.73 1.28
CA LYS A 213 14.49 -16.91 -0.10
C LYS A 213 13.41 -16.63 -1.15
N ALA A 214 12.35 -15.95 -0.79
CA ALA A 214 11.32 -15.56 -1.73
C ALA A 214 11.90 -14.54 -2.73
N LYS A 215 11.68 -14.79 -4.02
CA LYS A 215 11.88 -13.78 -5.07
C LYS A 215 10.51 -13.20 -5.36
N ILE A 216 10.38 -11.89 -5.23
CA ILE A 216 9.11 -11.20 -5.36
C ILE A 216 9.21 -10.22 -6.53
N GLY A 217 8.37 -10.42 -7.52
CA GLY A 217 8.05 -9.42 -8.53
C GLY A 217 6.55 -9.13 -8.43
N LEU A 218 6.19 -7.89 -8.25
CA LEU A 218 4.80 -7.44 -8.21
C LEU A 218 4.59 -6.39 -9.30
N ARG A 219 3.62 -6.64 -10.15
CA ARG A 219 3.14 -5.66 -11.11
C ARG A 219 1.65 -5.46 -10.90
N MET A 220 1.28 -4.24 -10.61
CA MET A 220 -0.10 -3.81 -10.45
C MET A 220 -0.34 -2.65 -11.41
N ASP A 221 -1.34 -2.78 -12.26
CA ASP A 221 -1.73 -1.74 -13.20
C ASP A 221 -3.14 -1.28 -12.81
N SER A 222 -3.29 0.02 -12.52
CA SER A 222 -4.57 0.69 -12.26
C SER A 222 -5.39 0.10 -11.10
N LEU A 223 -4.96 0.37 -9.88
CA LEU A 223 -5.74 0.12 -8.66
C LEU A 223 -6.47 1.39 -8.25
N PHE A 224 -7.76 1.29 -8.02
CA PHE A 224 -8.55 2.33 -7.37
C PHE A 224 -9.12 1.79 -6.05
N VAL A 225 -8.87 2.51 -4.97
CA VAL A 225 -9.41 2.20 -3.64
C VAL A 225 -10.18 3.42 -3.17
N ALA A 226 -11.43 3.24 -2.82
CA ALA A 226 -12.24 4.31 -2.24
C ALA A 226 -12.93 3.80 -0.98
N GLY A 227 -12.94 4.64 0.03
CA GLY A 227 -13.68 4.40 1.27
C GLY A 227 -14.54 5.60 1.62
N ARG A 228 -15.75 5.37 2.09
CA ARG A 228 -16.65 6.40 2.61
C ARG A 228 -17.11 6.00 3.99
N MET A 229 -16.99 6.90 4.93
CA MET A 229 -17.52 6.74 6.29
C MET A 229 -18.42 7.94 6.59
N GLY A 230 -19.72 7.68 6.68
CA GLY A 230 -20.71 8.74 6.80
C GLY A 230 -20.73 9.66 5.55
N ARG A 231 -20.28 10.92 5.72
CA ARG A 231 -20.25 11.92 4.63
C ARG A 231 -18.84 12.19 4.08
N ASP A 232 -17.84 11.63 4.69
CA ASP A 232 -16.45 11.81 4.27
C ASP A 232 -16.03 10.68 3.33
N THR A 233 -15.29 11.03 2.31
CA THR A 233 -14.77 10.06 1.30
C THR A 233 -13.26 10.23 1.17
N VAL A 234 -12.56 9.12 1.23
CA VAL A 234 -11.13 9.02 0.92
C VAL A 234 -10.98 8.03 -0.22
N ALA A 235 -10.24 8.41 -1.23
CA ALA A 235 -9.94 7.53 -2.33
C ALA A 235 -8.46 7.64 -2.72
N MET A 236 -7.91 6.54 -3.23
CA MET A 236 -6.57 6.50 -3.79
C MET A 236 -6.63 5.76 -5.12
N GLY A 237 -6.17 6.41 -6.16
CA GLY A 237 -5.90 5.80 -7.45
C GLY A 237 -4.40 5.52 -7.56
N LEU A 238 -4.03 4.29 -7.84
CA LEU A 238 -2.67 3.88 -8.16
C LEU A 238 -2.64 3.51 -9.64
N ASP A 239 -2.03 4.34 -10.46
CA ASP A 239 -1.97 4.08 -11.90
C ASP A 239 -0.99 2.94 -12.21
N MET A 240 0.08 2.84 -11.42
CA MET A 240 1.10 1.81 -11.59
C MET A 240 1.83 1.53 -10.27
N LEU A 241 2.06 0.26 -9.97
CA LEU A 241 3.04 -0.19 -8.99
C LEU A 241 3.85 -1.33 -9.58
N HIS A 242 5.13 -1.10 -9.77
CA HIS A 242 6.08 -2.13 -10.17
C HIS A 242 7.11 -2.34 -9.06
N ILE A 243 7.19 -3.57 -8.58
CA ILE A 243 8.23 -4.03 -7.67
C ILE A 243 8.97 -5.16 -8.37
N HIS A 244 10.25 -4.98 -8.59
CA HIS A 244 11.08 -5.98 -9.26
C HIS A 244 12.31 -6.30 -8.43
N GLU A 245 12.47 -7.56 -8.06
CA GLU A 245 13.66 -8.03 -7.35
C GLU A 245 14.83 -8.22 -8.33
N HIS A 246 15.91 -7.50 -8.08
CA HIS A 246 17.16 -7.63 -8.81
C HIS A 246 18.32 -7.95 -7.85
N ARG A 247 18.81 -9.17 -7.89
CA ARG A 247 19.92 -9.73 -7.10
C ARG A 247 19.73 -9.68 -5.58
N HIS A 248 19.67 -8.51 -4.94
CA HIS A 248 19.55 -8.34 -3.49
C HIS A 248 18.74 -7.09 -3.11
N HIS A 249 18.23 -6.37 -4.07
CA HIS A 249 17.38 -5.20 -3.86
C HIS A 249 16.09 -5.31 -4.68
N MET A 250 15.09 -4.60 -4.27
CA MET A 250 13.83 -4.45 -4.98
C MET A 250 13.75 -3.04 -5.53
N ASP A 251 13.65 -2.92 -6.84
CA ASP A 251 13.31 -1.67 -7.49
C ASP A 251 11.81 -1.42 -7.34
N ILE A 252 11.45 -0.27 -6.80
CA ILE A 252 10.07 0.16 -6.60
C ILE A 252 9.80 1.37 -7.48
N ASN A 253 8.73 1.30 -8.26
CA ASN A 253 8.19 2.43 -9.00
C ASN A 253 6.68 2.44 -8.80
N ALA A 254 6.15 3.56 -8.32
CA ALA A 254 4.72 3.74 -8.11
C ALA A 254 4.30 5.14 -8.56
N HIS A 255 3.15 5.22 -9.20
CA HIS A 255 2.48 6.45 -9.58
C HIS A 255 1.04 6.40 -9.09
N ALA A 256 0.67 7.31 -8.20
CA ALA A 256 -0.62 7.30 -7.53
C ALA A 256 -1.20 8.71 -7.40
N LYS A 257 -2.50 8.77 -7.13
CA LYS A 257 -3.21 9.99 -6.78
C LYS A 257 -4.08 9.71 -5.58
N ALA A 258 -3.86 10.40 -4.47
CA ALA A 258 -4.77 10.39 -3.35
C ALA A 258 -5.87 11.44 -3.56
N PHE A 259 -7.08 11.09 -3.26
CA PHE A 259 -8.24 11.97 -3.31
C PHE A 259 -8.90 12.03 -1.93
N LEU A 260 -9.05 13.20 -1.40
CA LEU A 260 -9.71 13.45 -0.13
C LEU A 260 -10.92 14.35 -0.36
N ALA A 261 -12.09 13.91 0.10
CA ALA A 261 -13.30 14.72 0.10
C ALA A 261 -13.92 14.67 1.50
N THR A 262 -13.67 15.71 2.29
CA THR A 262 -14.17 15.83 3.65
C THR A 262 -14.96 17.12 3.82
N ARG A 263 -15.76 17.19 4.87
CA ARG A 263 -16.47 18.42 5.22
C ARG A 263 -15.53 19.52 5.68
N THR A 264 -14.44 19.15 6.33
CA THR A 264 -13.49 20.08 6.94
C THR A 264 -12.56 20.69 5.90
N PHE A 265 -12.08 19.86 4.96
CA PHE A 265 -11.02 20.24 4.03
C PHE A 265 -11.48 20.35 2.57
N GLY A 266 -12.81 20.14 2.31
CA GLY A 266 -13.32 20.19 0.96
C GLY A 266 -12.84 19.01 0.11
N ARG A 267 -12.51 19.26 -1.16
CA ARG A 267 -12.01 18.27 -2.12
C ARG A 267 -10.57 18.59 -2.47
N MET A 268 -9.69 17.64 -2.23
CA MET A 268 -8.25 17.77 -2.52
C MET A 268 -7.76 16.54 -3.26
N GLN A 269 -6.87 16.73 -4.20
CA GLN A 269 -6.18 15.67 -4.93
C GLN A 269 -4.67 15.84 -4.76
N VAL A 270 -4.01 14.79 -4.30
CA VAL A 270 -2.57 14.78 -4.04
C VAL A 270 -1.90 13.77 -4.97
N PRO A 271 -1.08 14.21 -5.93
CA PRO A 271 -0.25 13.30 -6.70
C PRO A 271 0.87 12.71 -5.83
N ILE A 272 1.21 11.45 -6.09
CA ILE A 272 2.25 10.71 -5.36
C ILE A 272 3.05 9.90 -6.38
N ASP A 273 4.33 10.25 -6.53
CA ASP A 273 5.28 9.53 -7.37
C ASP A 273 6.40 8.97 -6.51
N ILE A 274 6.61 7.66 -6.54
CA ILE A 274 7.63 6.97 -5.74
C ILE A 274 8.55 6.20 -6.68
N SER A 275 9.86 6.36 -6.51
CA SER A 275 10.87 5.56 -7.19
C SER A 275 12.08 5.34 -6.29
N GLY A 276 12.76 4.20 -6.44
CA GLY A 276 13.98 3.90 -5.69
C GLY A 276 14.22 2.41 -5.58
N ALA A 277 15.31 2.07 -4.93
CA ALA A 277 15.66 0.70 -4.63
C ALA A 277 15.60 0.45 -3.12
N VAL A 278 15.03 -0.70 -2.74
CA VAL A 278 14.96 -1.16 -1.35
C VAL A 278 15.66 -2.50 -1.25
N SER A 279 16.63 -2.61 -0.37
CA SER A 279 17.32 -3.88 -0.12
C SER A 279 17.04 -4.39 1.31
N PHE A 280 17.07 -5.71 1.45
CA PHE A 280 16.93 -6.40 2.73
C PHE A 280 18.22 -7.19 2.99
N PRO A 281 19.18 -6.64 3.74
CA PRO A 281 20.40 -7.32 4.09
C PRO A 281 20.14 -8.62 4.86
N LYS A 282 20.95 -9.66 4.61
CA LYS A 282 20.77 -11.00 5.18
C LYS A 282 21.34 -11.15 6.59
N ASP A 283 20.98 -10.29 7.51
CA ASP A 283 21.40 -10.43 8.90
C ASP A 283 20.29 -10.96 9.81
N THR A 284 20.63 -11.31 11.02
CA THR A 284 19.68 -11.76 12.07
C THR A 284 18.70 -10.67 12.52
N VAL A 285 18.97 -9.43 12.13
CA VAL A 285 18.15 -8.24 12.37
C VAL A 285 17.39 -7.90 11.10
N THR A 286 16.15 -7.49 11.22
CA THR A 286 15.42 -6.94 10.07
C THR A 286 16.05 -5.61 9.70
N ALA A 287 16.68 -5.56 8.55
CA ALA A 287 17.30 -4.35 8.02
C ALA A 287 16.64 -3.99 6.68
N ILE A 288 16.48 -2.70 6.45
CA ILE A 288 15.96 -2.11 5.21
C ILE A 288 16.96 -1.05 4.79
N SER A 289 17.46 -1.15 3.57
CA SER A 289 18.30 -0.13 2.97
C SER A 289 17.53 0.56 1.84
N LEU A 290 17.45 1.87 1.90
CA LEU A 290 16.86 2.73 0.87
C LEU A 290 17.98 3.32 0.05
N GLU A 291 17.99 3.10 -1.26
CA GLU A 291 18.99 3.60 -2.18
C GLU A 291 18.35 4.47 -3.25
N ASN A 292 18.79 5.73 -3.36
CA ASN A 292 18.21 6.71 -4.30
C ASN A 292 16.68 6.79 -4.24
N PHE A 293 16.11 6.64 -3.06
CA PHE A 293 14.68 6.69 -2.86
C PHE A 293 14.18 8.13 -3.06
N LYS A 294 13.14 8.28 -3.84
CA LYS A 294 12.48 9.56 -4.15
C LYS A 294 10.98 9.38 -4.01
N ALA A 295 10.35 10.38 -3.40
CA ALA A 295 8.90 10.43 -3.29
C ALA A 295 8.43 11.86 -3.51
N ASP A 296 7.85 12.12 -4.67
CA ASP A 296 7.20 13.40 -4.95
C ASP A 296 5.75 13.32 -4.44
N ILE A 297 5.46 13.98 -3.34
CA ILE A 297 4.14 13.99 -2.70
C ILE A 297 3.64 15.43 -2.69
N ALA A 298 2.52 15.69 -3.30
CA ALA A 298 1.96 17.04 -3.31
C ALA A 298 2.93 18.09 -3.87
N THR A 299 3.68 17.74 -4.91
CA THR A 299 4.76 18.57 -5.49
C THR A 299 5.97 18.81 -4.58
N VAL A 300 6.01 18.19 -3.40
CA VAL A 300 7.17 18.23 -2.50
C VAL A 300 8.11 17.06 -2.82
N PRO A 301 9.34 17.32 -3.31
CA PRO A 301 10.26 16.27 -3.74
C PRO A 301 11.11 15.74 -2.59
N PHE A 302 10.62 14.72 -1.89
CA PHE A 302 11.38 14.01 -0.86
C PHE A 302 12.45 13.10 -1.47
N TYR A 303 13.54 12.91 -0.74
CA TYR A 303 14.56 11.91 -1.05
C TYR A 303 15.07 11.25 0.22
N ALA A 304 15.55 10.02 0.09
CA ALA A 304 16.19 9.27 1.16
C ALA A 304 17.25 8.31 0.63
N ASP A 305 18.40 8.31 1.31
CA ASP A 305 19.43 7.29 1.22
C ASP A 305 19.76 6.88 2.65
N ALA A 306 19.23 5.73 3.12
CA ALA A 306 19.30 5.38 4.52
C ALA A 306 19.28 3.87 4.76
N ASP A 307 20.02 3.43 5.75
CA ASP A 307 19.98 2.11 6.34
C ASP A 307 19.17 2.14 7.64
N ILE A 308 18.11 1.36 7.68
CA ILE A 308 17.23 1.22 8.84
C ILE A 308 17.37 -0.19 9.38
N ARG A 309 17.63 -0.35 10.67
CA ARG A 309 17.79 -1.64 11.36
C ARG A 309 16.83 -1.73 12.53
N LEU A 310 15.94 -2.70 12.46
CA LEU A 310 14.94 -2.94 13.50
C LEU A 310 15.49 -3.92 14.52
N TYR A 311 15.73 -3.46 15.74
CA TYR A 311 16.08 -4.27 16.91
C TYR A 311 14.87 -4.38 17.85
N GLU A 312 14.91 -5.32 18.78
CA GLU A 312 13.92 -5.38 19.84
C GLU A 312 14.00 -4.12 20.71
N GLY A 313 12.93 -3.31 20.71
CA GLY A 313 12.84 -2.06 21.46
C GLY A 313 13.64 -0.87 20.93
N ARG A 314 14.35 -0.99 19.81
CA ARG A 314 15.12 0.11 19.21
C ARG A 314 15.11 0.06 17.69
N THR A 315 15.20 1.25 17.06
CA THR A 315 15.35 1.38 15.60
C THR A 315 16.64 2.13 15.31
N GLY A 316 17.62 1.46 14.70
CA GLY A 316 18.83 2.07 14.19
C GLY A 316 18.58 2.73 12.85
N ILE A 317 19.07 3.96 12.66
CA ILE A 317 18.95 4.70 11.40
C ILE A 317 20.32 5.32 11.09
N GLU A 318 20.78 5.12 9.87
CA GLU A 318 22.00 5.70 9.35
C GLU A 318 21.74 6.21 7.94
N GLY A 319 21.80 7.51 7.69
CA GLY A 319 21.58 8.02 6.34
C GLY A 319 21.16 9.47 6.27
N THR A 320 20.74 9.86 5.07
CA THR A 320 20.32 11.22 4.73
C THR A 320 18.88 11.17 4.19
N VAL A 321 18.04 12.06 4.70
CA VAL A 321 16.69 12.29 4.18
C VAL A 321 16.49 13.79 3.96
N GLY A 322 15.58 14.15 3.06
CA GLY A 322 15.32 15.57 2.87
C GLY A 322 14.30 15.89 1.80
N ILE A 323 14.20 17.17 1.53
CA ILE A 323 13.41 17.76 0.46
C ILE A 323 14.37 18.49 -0.45
N LYS A 324 14.34 18.19 -1.74
CA LYS A 324 15.06 18.99 -2.74
C LYS A 324 14.34 20.32 -2.94
N GLU A 325 14.82 21.12 -3.87
CA GLU A 325 14.20 22.39 -4.22
C GLU A 325 12.69 22.27 -4.39
N CYS A 326 11.93 22.76 -3.40
CA CYS A 326 10.48 22.78 -3.37
C CYS A 326 9.97 24.21 -3.53
N LYS A 327 9.13 24.45 -4.53
CA LYS A 327 8.46 25.75 -4.70
C LYS A 327 7.38 25.91 -3.65
N LEU A 328 7.60 26.80 -2.69
CA LEU A 328 6.70 26.99 -1.55
C LEU A 328 5.30 27.45 -2.01
N GLN A 329 5.19 28.23 -3.09
CA GLN A 329 3.91 28.66 -3.65
C GLN A 329 2.97 27.49 -3.97
N ASN A 330 3.48 26.42 -4.57
CA ASN A 330 2.64 25.28 -4.91
C ASN A 330 2.08 24.60 -3.65
N VAL A 331 2.89 24.52 -2.59
CA VAL A 331 2.46 23.94 -1.31
C VAL A 331 1.41 24.83 -0.64
N LEU A 332 1.60 26.14 -0.67
CA LEU A 332 0.65 27.11 -0.11
C LEU A 332 -0.70 27.05 -0.84
N SER A 333 -0.67 27.22 -2.17
CA SER A 333 -1.89 27.35 -2.97
C SER A 333 -2.65 26.02 -3.11
N ASP A 334 -1.94 24.93 -3.37
CA ASP A 334 -2.58 23.67 -3.77
C ASP A 334 -2.96 22.80 -2.58
N TYR A 335 -2.32 23.01 -1.41
CA TYR A 335 -2.50 22.13 -0.25
C TYR A 335 -2.82 22.87 1.03
N LEU A 336 -1.98 23.83 1.45
CA LEU A 336 -2.16 24.50 2.75
C LEU A 336 -3.39 25.42 2.79
N SER A 337 -3.79 25.98 1.67
CA SER A 337 -5.02 26.80 1.56
C SER A 337 -6.28 26.05 1.99
N HIS A 338 -6.31 24.73 1.85
CA HIS A 338 -7.42 23.89 2.29
C HIS A 338 -7.52 23.78 3.82
N PHE A 339 -6.42 24.02 4.54
CA PHE A 339 -6.35 23.94 6.00
C PHE A 339 -6.28 25.33 6.63
N ILE A 340 -5.62 26.25 5.97
CA ILE A 340 -5.35 27.62 6.41
C ILE A 340 -5.74 28.54 5.25
N PRO A 341 -6.97 29.13 5.27
CA PRO A 341 -7.44 29.98 4.18
C PRO A 341 -6.52 31.15 3.85
N GLU A 342 -5.81 31.67 4.87
CA GLU A 342 -4.84 32.77 4.74
C GLU A 342 -3.66 32.40 3.81
N ALA A 343 -3.39 31.11 3.61
CA ALA A 343 -2.34 30.66 2.69
C ALA A 343 -2.60 31.04 1.23
N GLU A 344 -3.86 31.19 0.82
CA GLU A 344 -4.24 31.70 -0.51
C GLU A 344 -3.84 33.15 -0.73
N MET A 345 -3.73 33.93 0.36
CA MET A 345 -3.37 35.35 0.33
C MET A 345 -1.85 35.57 0.24
N VAL A 346 -1.06 34.49 0.24
CA VAL A 346 0.40 34.56 0.19
C VAL A 346 0.87 34.21 -1.21
N GLU A 347 1.61 35.14 -1.83
CA GLU A 347 2.35 34.91 -3.07
C GLU A 347 3.85 34.93 -2.78
N THR A 348 4.59 33.92 -3.28
CA THR A 348 6.03 33.81 -3.03
C THR A 348 6.76 33.13 -4.17
N ASP A 349 7.98 33.55 -4.43
CA ASP A 349 8.94 32.89 -5.31
C ASP A 349 9.92 31.96 -4.56
N ALA A 350 9.68 31.75 -3.26
CA ALA A 350 10.56 30.95 -2.41
C ALA A 350 10.67 29.50 -2.89
N VAL A 351 11.92 29.06 -2.97
CA VAL A 351 12.30 27.67 -3.23
C VAL A 351 13.06 27.17 -2.01
N VAL A 352 12.44 26.28 -1.27
CA VAL A 352 12.99 25.77 -0.01
C VAL A 352 13.62 24.39 -0.18
N SER A 353 14.67 24.11 0.59
CA SER A 353 15.30 22.78 0.65
C SER A 353 15.52 22.36 2.10
N LEU A 354 15.41 21.07 2.35
CA LEU A 354 15.68 20.45 3.65
C LEU A 354 16.64 19.27 3.46
N LYS A 355 17.67 19.22 4.30
CA LYS A 355 18.55 18.07 4.42
C LYS A 355 18.66 17.68 5.88
N ALA A 356 18.51 16.40 6.19
CA ALA A 356 18.72 15.85 7.52
C ALA A 356 19.61 14.61 7.42
N ASP A 357 20.75 14.67 8.06
CA ASP A 357 21.64 13.54 8.29
C ASP A 357 21.30 12.94 9.66
N ILE A 358 21.02 11.62 9.68
CA ILE A 358 20.56 10.90 10.86
C ILE A 358 21.54 9.76 11.12
N SER A 359 22.01 9.61 12.36
CA SER A 359 22.85 8.47 12.76
C SER A 359 22.57 8.04 14.19
N GLY A 360 22.52 6.73 14.43
CA GLY A 360 22.29 6.16 15.75
C GLY A 360 21.00 5.40 15.89
N CYS A 361 20.46 5.35 17.11
CA CYS A 361 19.26 4.56 17.42
C CYS A 361 18.19 5.40 18.11
N TYR A 362 16.95 5.24 17.65
CA TYR A 362 15.77 5.63 18.39
C TYR A 362 15.42 4.54 19.41
N ASP A 363 15.29 4.88 20.68
CA ASP A 363 14.91 3.96 21.74
C ASP A 363 13.41 4.11 22.05
N HIS A 364 12.64 3.03 21.81
CA HIS A 364 11.18 3.04 21.97
C HIS A 364 10.71 3.14 23.42
N ALA A 365 11.54 2.72 24.38
CA ALA A 365 11.17 2.72 25.80
C ALA A 365 11.42 4.08 26.46
N THR A 366 12.51 4.73 26.10
CA THR A 366 12.92 6.01 26.70
C THR A 366 12.56 7.23 25.84
N GLY A 367 12.26 7.02 24.55
CA GLY A 367 12.04 8.08 23.57
C GLY A 367 13.34 8.79 23.15
N ALA A 368 14.51 8.23 23.49
CA ALA A 368 15.79 8.82 23.13
C ALA A 368 15.96 8.87 21.61
N LEU A 369 16.32 10.05 21.11
CA LEU A 369 16.47 10.31 19.69
C LEU A 369 17.88 9.89 19.19
N PRO A 370 18.02 9.51 17.91
CA PRO A 370 19.33 9.39 17.27
C PRO A 370 20.00 10.77 17.13
N ASP A 371 21.25 10.77 16.75
CA ASP A 371 21.96 12.00 16.34
C ASP A 371 21.34 12.50 15.02
N ILE A 372 20.78 13.69 15.02
CA ILE A 372 20.10 14.33 13.88
C ILE A 372 20.78 15.66 13.63
N LYS A 373 21.16 15.91 12.38
CA LYS A 373 21.62 17.21 11.91
C LYS A 373 20.79 17.61 10.70
N ALA A 374 19.85 18.54 10.89
CA ALA A 374 18.98 19.01 9.84
C ALA A 374 19.27 20.46 9.51
N THR A 375 19.21 20.80 8.23
CA THR A 375 19.31 22.16 7.72
C THR A 375 18.16 22.42 6.77
N LEU A 376 17.35 23.42 7.09
CA LEU A 376 16.34 23.99 6.20
C LEU A 376 16.88 25.31 5.67
N ASP A 377 16.96 25.42 4.35
CA ASP A 377 17.42 26.63 3.68
C ASP A 377 16.26 27.31 2.95
N VAL A 378 16.06 28.59 3.23
CA VAL A 378 15.10 29.45 2.58
C VAL A 378 15.89 30.65 2.04
N PRO A 379 16.32 30.61 0.76
CA PRO A 379 17.06 31.71 0.15
C PRO A 379 16.20 32.98 0.13
N GLU A 380 16.85 34.14 0.07
CA GLU A 380 16.14 35.41 0.03
C GLU A 380 15.11 35.44 -1.11
N SER A 381 13.84 35.48 -0.73
CA SER A 381 12.70 35.32 -1.63
C SER A 381 11.66 36.41 -1.37
N ALA A 382 10.92 36.78 -2.41
CA ALA A 382 9.82 37.70 -2.27
C ALA A 382 8.59 37.03 -1.68
N ILE A 383 7.95 37.68 -0.72
CA ILE A 383 6.68 37.28 -0.13
C ILE A 383 5.73 38.46 -0.20
N ALA A 384 4.63 38.32 -0.89
CA ALA A 384 3.51 39.24 -0.88
C ALA A 384 2.37 38.59 -0.06
N TYR A 385 1.79 39.36 0.83
CA TYR A 385 0.63 38.93 1.61
C TYR A 385 -0.47 39.98 1.44
N GLU A 386 -1.57 39.62 0.83
CA GLU A 386 -2.60 40.57 0.39
C GLU A 386 -3.03 41.61 1.45
N PRO A 387 -3.25 41.25 2.73
CA PRO A 387 -3.54 42.21 3.77
C PRO A 387 -2.38 43.16 4.10
N PHE A 388 -1.15 42.88 3.66
CA PHE A 388 0.02 43.68 3.93
C PHE A 388 0.43 44.46 2.67
N PRO A 389 0.42 45.79 2.72
CA PRO A 389 0.52 46.62 1.50
C PRO A 389 1.92 46.71 0.89
N HIS A 390 2.87 45.93 1.34
CA HIS A 390 4.26 45.98 0.91
C HIS A 390 4.83 44.58 0.70
N ASP A 391 5.63 44.43 -0.33
CA ASP A 391 6.41 43.21 -0.55
C ASP A 391 7.45 43.06 0.57
N ILE A 392 7.59 41.83 1.03
CA ILE A 392 8.58 41.44 2.02
C ILE A 392 9.57 40.54 1.31
N ARG A 393 10.86 40.73 1.55
CA ARG A 393 11.87 39.72 1.22
C ARG A 393 12.31 39.04 2.48
N LEU A 394 12.23 37.73 2.49
CA LEU A 394 12.62 36.87 3.61
C LEU A 394 13.64 35.87 3.13
N GLY A 395 14.73 35.74 3.86
CA GLY A 395 15.68 34.65 3.74
C GLY A 395 16.09 34.21 5.14
N LEU A 396 16.28 32.90 5.34
CA LEU A 396 16.78 32.34 6.60
C LEU A 396 17.32 30.91 6.39
N THR A 397 18.23 30.53 7.27
CA THR A 397 18.68 29.14 7.40
C THR A 397 18.33 28.65 8.80
N VAL A 398 17.64 27.51 8.89
CA VAL A 398 17.31 26.85 10.16
C VAL A 398 18.15 25.59 10.27
N LYS A 399 18.92 25.50 11.34
CA LYS A 399 19.67 24.29 11.71
C LYS A 399 19.05 23.66 12.94
N ALA A 400 18.79 22.39 12.88
CA ALA A 400 18.33 21.63 14.03
C ALA A 400 19.30 20.46 14.27
N GLU A 401 19.69 20.28 15.54
CA GLU A 401 20.59 19.19 15.91
C GLU A 401 20.18 18.57 17.25
N THR A 402 20.44 17.30 17.42
CA THR A 402 20.38 16.63 18.72
C THR A 402 21.80 16.67 19.35
N ASP A 403 21.86 17.03 20.63
CA ASP A 403 23.12 16.97 21.38
C ASP A 403 23.43 15.55 21.90
N ASP A 404 24.59 15.35 22.52
CA ASP A 404 25.03 14.06 23.11
C ASP A 404 24.04 13.50 24.17
N LYS A 405 23.11 14.29 24.63
CA LYS A 405 22.06 13.90 25.61
C LYS A 405 20.70 13.65 24.95
N GLY A 406 20.64 13.74 23.61
CA GLY A 406 19.40 13.59 22.85
C GLY A 406 18.47 14.80 22.94
N LYS A 407 18.97 15.98 23.36
CA LYS A 407 18.19 17.21 23.42
C LYS A 407 18.20 17.90 22.06
N VAL A 408 17.03 18.39 21.66
CA VAL A 408 16.86 19.09 20.37
C VAL A 408 17.20 20.55 20.52
N ASN A 409 18.17 21.01 19.75
CA ASN A 409 18.57 22.40 19.63
C ASN A 409 18.22 22.90 18.23
N ILE A 410 17.78 24.15 18.14
CA ILE A 410 17.48 24.82 16.89
C ILE A 410 18.21 26.16 16.85
N ASP A 411 18.86 26.44 15.73
CA ASP A 411 19.48 27.72 15.43
C ASP A 411 18.87 28.28 14.14
N ILE A 412 18.39 29.49 14.17
CA ILE A 412 18.00 30.27 13.00
C ILE A 412 19.13 31.25 12.74
N GLU A 413 19.76 31.13 11.61
CA GLU A 413 20.88 31.96 11.18
C GLU A 413 20.47 32.81 9.99
N ASP A 414 21.06 33.98 9.89
CA ASP A 414 20.91 34.89 8.75
C ASP A 414 19.45 35.24 8.42
N ALA A 415 18.56 35.24 9.43
CA ALA A 415 17.18 35.64 9.18
C ALA A 415 17.14 37.10 8.78
N ALA A 416 16.89 37.36 7.52
CA ALA A 416 16.82 38.70 6.94
C ALA A 416 15.40 38.97 6.46
N VAL A 417 14.79 40.04 6.98
CA VAL A 417 13.49 40.53 6.52
C VAL A 417 13.69 41.96 6.00
N ASN A 418 13.45 42.12 4.71
CA ASN A 418 13.55 43.40 4.03
C ASN A 418 12.18 43.82 3.52
N THR A 419 11.75 45.04 3.87
CA THR A 419 10.56 45.64 3.30
C THR A 419 10.82 47.16 3.10
N VAL A 420 9.86 47.91 2.63
CA VAL A 420 10.03 49.31 2.24
C VAL A 420 10.70 50.12 3.36
N GLY A 421 11.99 50.37 3.18
CA GLY A 421 12.80 51.20 4.08
C GLY A 421 13.06 50.60 5.47
N MET A 422 12.76 49.33 5.68
CA MET A 422 13.07 48.60 6.90
C MET A 422 13.85 47.34 6.57
N LYS A 423 14.89 47.09 7.36
CA LYS A 423 15.69 45.88 7.30
C LYS A 423 15.81 45.32 8.72
N LEU A 424 15.38 44.10 8.90
CA LEU A 424 15.57 43.32 10.11
C LEU A 424 16.55 42.20 9.81
N PHE A 425 17.57 42.05 10.62
CA PHE A 425 18.44 40.88 10.67
C PHE A 425 18.31 40.31 12.08
N ALA A 426 18.15 38.99 12.15
CA ALA A 426 18.03 38.34 13.44
C ALA A 426 18.63 36.91 13.36
N ASP A 427 19.31 36.56 14.44
CA ASP A 427 19.68 35.18 14.75
C ASP A 427 18.87 34.75 15.98
N ALA A 428 18.37 33.55 15.98
CA ALA A 428 17.60 33.01 17.09
C ALA A 428 18.04 31.59 17.41
N GLY A 429 18.03 31.24 18.68
CA GLY A 429 18.38 29.90 19.12
C GLY A 429 17.37 29.39 20.14
N ALA A 430 17.07 28.08 20.04
CA ALA A 430 16.35 27.34 21.05
C ALA A 430 17.18 26.16 21.49
N ARG A 431 17.38 26.00 22.80
CA ARG A 431 18.08 24.87 23.38
C ARG A 431 17.10 24.04 24.18
N ASP A 432 17.25 22.72 24.08
CA ASP A 432 16.37 21.76 24.74
C ASP A 432 14.88 21.98 24.41
N LEU A 433 14.57 22.19 23.13
CA LEU A 433 13.23 22.61 22.66
C LEU A 433 12.09 21.68 23.11
N LEU A 434 12.37 20.38 23.24
CA LEU A 434 11.41 19.36 23.67
C LEU A 434 11.46 19.10 25.17
N GLY A 435 12.33 19.79 25.92
CA GLY A 435 12.45 19.69 27.37
C GLY A 435 11.38 20.47 28.13
N GLU A 436 11.37 20.33 29.44
CA GLU A 436 10.42 21.05 30.31
C GLU A 436 10.67 22.53 30.35
N ASP A 437 11.96 22.99 30.24
CA ASP A 437 12.37 24.37 30.30
C ASP A 437 13.25 24.77 29.11
N PRO A 438 12.68 25.00 27.90
CA PRO A 438 13.47 25.39 26.73
C PRO A 438 14.06 26.82 26.91
N LEU A 439 15.37 26.94 26.60
CA LEU A 439 16.05 28.22 26.61
C LEU A 439 15.99 28.84 25.21
N LEU A 440 15.39 30.03 25.12
CA LEU A 440 15.30 30.79 23.88
C LEU A 440 16.26 31.99 23.92
N SER A 441 16.96 32.23 22.83
CA SER A 441 17.82 33.39 22.61
C SER A 441 17.47 34.06 21.29
N VAL A 442 17.47 35.39 21.27
CA VAL A 442 17.28 36.17 20.04
C VAL A 442 18.26 37.32 20.06
N ASP A 443 19.04 37.46 19.00
CA ASP A 443 19.88 38.64 18.75
C ASP A 443 19.49 39.23 17.40
N GLY A 444 19.33 40.51 17.33
CA GLY A 444 18.88 41.12 16.09
C GLY A 444 19.09 42.63 16.00
N SER A 445 19.06 43.11 14.79
CA SER A 445 19.17 44.52 14.48
C SER A 445 18.06 44.96 13.53
N LEU A 446 17.44 46.10 13.85
CA LEU A 446 16.47 46.75 12.99
C LEU A 446 17.01 48.10 12.51
N THR A 447 17.07 48.24 11.20
CA THR A 447 17.40 49.49 10.53
C THR A 447 16.19 50.01 9.78
N ALA A 448 15.74 51.22 10.08
CA ALA A 448 14.61 51.80 9.39
C ALA A 448 14.86 53.33 9.13
N SER A 449 14.41 53.81 7.98
CA SER A 449 14.39 55.25 7.71
C SER A 449 13.07 55.86 8.23
N PHE A 450 13.12 57.05 8.78
CA PHE A 450 11.93 57.72 9.33
C PHE A 450 10.88 58.01 8.24
N ASP A 451 11.31 58.41 7.06
CA ASP A 451 10.42 58.66 5.91
C ASP A 451 9.72 57.40 5.44
N SER A 452 10.42 56.29 5.46
CA SER A 452 9.86 54.95 5.09
C SER A 452 8.87 54.47 6.12
N LEU A 453 9.14 54.64 7.43
CA LEU A 453 8.19 54.33 8.50
C LEU A 453 6.91 55.14 8.38
N GLN A 454 7.04 56.44 8.03
CA GLN A 454 5.88 57.29 7.81
C GLN A 454 5.07 56.86 6.57
N THR A 455 5.74 56.44 5.50
CA THR A 455 5.09 55.95 4.28
C THR A 455 4.41 54.57 4.54
N PHE A 456 5.06 53.73 5.30
CA PHE A 456 4.52 52.46 5.75
C PHE A 456 3.24 52.65 6.55
N TRP A 457 3.28 53.53 7.56
CA TRP A 457 2.14 53.81 8.44
C TRP A 457 0.96 54.43 7.69
N LYS A 458 1.22 55.39 6.76
CA LYS A 458 0.17 56.02 5.97
C LYS A 458 -0.57 55.10 5.01
N ARG A 459 0.03 53.99 4.62
CA ARG A 459 -0.63 52.99 3.77
C ARG A 459 -1.42 51.97 4.57
N TRP A 460 -1.14 51.83 5.87
CA TRP A 460 -1.85 50.91 6.74
C TRP A 460 -3.05 51.55 7.44
N THR A 461 -3.08 52.83 7.59
CA THR A 461 -4.24 53.59 8.11
C THR A 461 -5.09 54.15 6.98
#